data_7753a5819ad855313598733e5d234a11
#
_entry.id   7753a5819ad855313598733e5d234a11
#
_cell.length_a   1.000
_cell.length_b   1.000
_cell.length_c   1.000
_cell.angle_alpha   90.00
_cell.angle_beta   90.00
_cell.angle_gamma   90.00
#
_symmetry.space_group_name_H-M   'P 1'
#
loop_
_entity.id
_entity.type
_entity.pdbx_description
1 polymer ?
#
loop_
_entity_poly.entity_id
_entity_poly.type
_entity_poly.pdbx_seq_one_letter_code
_entity_poly.pdbx_strand_id
1 'polypeptide(L)'
;MFKMPFRRQPHRQQEKIHLPNLKAEHIYLRFPMLDDYQEWATLRTESRAFLEPWEPLWPADAHTLIRYKSHLDRYIEGRKNGQFFVFFVFLNETNHLIGGISLGNIRRGVVQSGEIGYWCGEKYSGHGFMHESLELMIDFAFQQLKLHRLQAASVPTNIRSIALLEKCGFVREGLMRAYVKIHGEWQDHYLYSLLETERPIKSI
;
A
#
# COMPACT_ATOMS: atom_id res chain seq x y z
N MET A 1 7.19 -16.42 46.04
CA MET A 1 7.42 -16.81 44.63
C MET A 1 6.10 -17.28 44.05
N PHE A 2 5.28 -16.34 43.55
CA PHE A 2 3.92 -16.64 43.02
C PHE A 2 4.03 -16.91 41.52
N LYS A 3 3.79 -18.15 41.11
CA LYS A 3 3.61 -18.51 39.68
C LYS A 3 2.18 -18.19 39.29
N MET A 4 1.95 -17.13 38.49
CA MET A 4 0.69 -16.94 37.83
C MET A 4 0.58 -17.90 36.64
N PRO A 5 -0.55 -18.61 36.47
CA PRO A 5 -0.75 -19.45 35.30
C PRO A 5 -1.03 -18.57 34.08
N PHE A 6 -0.21 -18.73 33.04
CA PHE A 6 -0.50 -18.18 31.71
C PHE A 6 -1.80 -18.80 31.19
N ARG A 7 -2.89 -18.06 31.28
CA ARG A 7 -4.15 -18.39 30.57
C ARG A 7 -3.88 -18.22 29.07
N ARG A 8 -3.76 -19.32 28.33
CA ARG A 8 -3.84 -19.29 26.86
C ARG A 8 -5.19 -18.69 26.51
N GLN A 9 -5.19 -17.51 25.90
CA GLN A 9 -6.38 -16.96 25.28
C GLN A 9 -6.80 -17.90 24.15
N PRO A 10 -8.10 -18.23 23.99
CA PRO A 10 -8.57 -19.01 22.87
C PRO A 10 -8.22 -18.28 21.58
N HIS A 11 -7.73 -19.02 20.57
CA HIS A 11 -7.52 -18.53 19.22
C HIS A 11 -8.79 -17.77 18.79
N ARG A 12 -8.68 -16.44 18.70
CA ARG A 12 -9.71 -15.62 18.05
C ARG A 12 -9.87 -16.24 16.66
N GLN A 13 -11.07 -16.77 16.39
CA GLN A 13 -11.48 -17.14 15.05
C GLN A 13 -11.07 -15.98 14.13
N GLN A 14 -10.25 -16.26 13.13
CA GLN A 14 -9.95 -15.31 12.06
C GLN A 14 -11.31 -15.00 11.42
N GLU A 15 -11.92 -13.88 11.82
CA GLU A 15 -13.03 -13.33 11.06
C GLU A 15 -12.56 -13.26 9.61
N LYS A 16 -13.30 -13.93 8.73
CA LYS A 16 -13.03 -13.85 7.28
C LYS A 16 -13.10 -12.37 6.94
N ILE A 17 -11.95 -11.76 6.64
CA ILE A 17 -11.91 -10.37 6.17
C ILE A 17 -12.82 -10.35 4.95
N HIS A 18 -14.00 -9.80 5.14
CA HIS A 18 -14.92 -9.58 4.03
C HIS A 18 -14.28 -8.53 3.14
N LEU A 19 -13.92 -8.91 1.93
CA LEU A 19 -13.24 -8.00 1.02
C LEU A 19 -14.26 -6.97 0.54
N PRO A 20 -14.10 -5.69 0.90
CA PRO A 20 -15.02 -4.67 0.46
C PRO A 20 -14.91 -4.49 -1.06
N ASN A 21 -15.98 -4.06 -1.66
CA ASN A 21 -15.93 -3.54 -3.02
C ASN A 21 -15.24 -2.17 -2.96
N LEU A 22 -13.90 -2.17 -3.13
CA LEU A 22 -13.10 -0.96 -3.08
C LEU A 22 -13.22 -0.23 -4.43
N LYS A 23 -14.31 0.51 -4.60
CA LYS A 23 -14.66 1.23 -5.82
C LYS A 23 -14.87 2.71 -5.52
N ALA A 24 -14.25 3.57 -6.33
CA ALA A 24 -14.44 5.02 -6.34
C ALA A 24 -15.10 5.45 -7.68
N GLU A 25 -15.10 6.74 -7.96
CA GLU A 25 -15.75 7.30 -9.15
C GLU A 25 -15.09 6.79 -10.44
N HIS A 26 -13.74 6.85 -10.51
CA HIS A 26 -13.02 6.54 -11.75
C HIS A 26 -12.28 5.21 -11.70
N ILE A 27 -12.02 4.68 -10.49
CA ILE A 27 -11.19 3.50 -10.30
C ILE A 27 -11.81 2.47 -9.36
N TYR A 28 -11.33 1.24 -9.46
CA TYR A 28 -11.54 0.23 -8.42
C TYR A 28 -10.25 -0.48 -8.06
N LEU A 29 -10.23 -1.05 -6.85
CA LEU A 29 -9.11 -1.82 -6.33
C LEU A 29 -9.52 -3.29 -6.22
N ARG A 30 -8.68 -4.19 -6.68
CA ARG A 30 -8.79 -5.62 -6.41
C ARG A 30 -7.44 -6.27 -6.20
N PHE A 31 -7.44 -7.45 -5.62
CA PHE A 31 -6.21 -8.22 -5.48
C PHE A 31 -5.64 -8.60 -6.84
N PRO A 32 -4.29 -8.59 -6.97
CA PRO A 32 -3.60 -9.09 -8.15
C PRO A 32 -3.96 -10.56 -8.44
N MET A 33 -4.12 -10.88 -9.71
CA MET A 33 -4.36 -12.23 -10.22
C MET A 33 -3.29 -12.60 -11.25
N LEU A 34 -3.19 -13.89 -11.58
CA LEU A 34 -2.20 -14.36 -12.55
C LEU A 34 -2.41 -13.73 -13.94
N ASP A 35 -3.66 -13.54 -14.32
CA ASP A 35 -4.05 -12.96 -15.62
C ASP A 35 -3.63 -11.49 -15.78
N ASP A 36 -3.32 -10.80 -14.68
CA ASP A 36 -2.84 -9.42 -14.74
C ASP A 36 -1.36 -9.31 -15.16
N TYR A 37 -0.66 -10.43 -15.23
CA TYR A 37 0.80 -10.42 -15.45
C TYR A 37 1.23 -9.59 -16.65
N GLN A 38 0.60 -9.82 -17.81
CA GLN A 38 1.04 -9.19 -19.04
C GLN A 38 0.87 -7.65 -18.98
N GLU A 39 -0.26 -7.20 -18.49
CA GLU A 39 -0.56 -5.78 -18.36
C GLU A 39 0.34 -5.11 -17.30
N TRP A 40 0.54 -5.78 -16.16
CA TRP A 40 1.45 -5.32 -15.12
C TRP A 40 2.89 -5.19 -15.62
N ALA A 41 3.42 -6.22 -16.29
CA ALA A 41 4.79 -6.21 -16.79
C ALA A 41 5.00 -5.13 -17.85
N THR A 42 4.04 -4.97 -18.76
CA THR A 42 4.07 -3.93 -19.80
C THR A 42 4.06 -2.54 -19.16
N LEU A 43 3.08 -2.27 -18.28
CA LEU A 43 2.94 -0.97 -17.62
C LEU A 43 4.18 -0.57 -16.82
N ARG A 44 4.76 -1.52 -16.06
CA ARG A 44 5.99 -1.31 -15.29
C ARG A 44 7.18 -1.00 -16.20
N THR A 45 7.30 -1.74 -17.30
CA THR A 45 8.40 -1.57 -18.26
C THR A 45 8.29 -0.23 -18.98
N GLU A 46 7.10 0.13 -19.47
CA GLU A 46 6.85 1.42 -20.13
C GLU A 46 7.11 2.61 -19.19
N SER A 47 6.81 2.44 -17.90
CA SER A 47 6.95 3.49 -16.88
C SER A 47 8.31 3.46 -16.17
N ARG A 48 9.29 2.72 -16.67
CA ARG A 48 10.56 2.48 -15.98
C ARG A 48 11.27 3.78 -15.57
N ALA A 49 11.50 4.68 -16.52
CA ALA A 49 12.20 5.94 -16.27
C ALA A 49 11.47 6.83 -15.23
N PHE A 50 10.15 6.70 -15.15
CA PHE A 50 9.31 7.43 -14.20
C PHE A 50 9.34 6.83 -12.79
N LEU A 51 9.45 5.50 -12.66
CA LEU A 51 9.35 4.78 -11.39
C LEU A 51 10.70 4.54 -10.71
N GLU A 52 11.75 4.20 -11.47
CA GLU A 52 13.06 3.85 -10.92
C GLU A 52 13.67 4.90 -9.96
N PRO A 53 13.49 6.23 -10.16
CA PRO A 53 14.01 7.22 -9.22
C PRO A 53 13.44 7.11 -7.79
N TRP A 54 12.33 6.39 -7.63
CA TRP A 54 11.58 6.31 -6.37
C TRP A 54 11.54 4.91 -5.78
N GLU A 55 12.14 3.94 -6.44
CA GLU A 55 12.07 2.53 -6.06
C GLU A 55 13.46 1.91 -5.84
N PRO A 56 13.54 0.82 -5.08
CA PRO A 56 14.74 -0.01 -5.04
C PRO A 56 15.17 -0.44 -6.45
N LEU A 57 16.47 -0.70 -6.62
CA LEU A 57 17.01 -1.16 -7.89
C LEU A 57 16.28 -2.41 -8.39
N TRP A 58 15.79 -2.35 -9.62
CA TRP A 58 15.12 -3.48 -10.25
C TRP A 58 16.13 -4.50 -10.78
N PRO A 59 16.08 -5.75 -10.34
CA PRO A 59 16.87 -6.81 -10.94
C PRO A 59 16.48 -7.04 -12.40
N ALA A 60 17.34 -7.62 -13.19
CA ALA A 60 17.12 -7.86 -14.63
C ALA A 60 15.85 -8.72 -14.89
N ASP A 61 15.49 -9.59 -13.97
CA ASP A 61 14.33 -10.47 -14.03
C ASP A 61 13.07 -9.92 -13.30
N ALA A 62 13.07 -8.64 -12.90
CA ALA A 62 12.02 -8.03 -12.06
C ALA A 62 10.60 -8.24 -12.60
N HIS A 63 10.42 -8.16 -13.92
CA HIS A 63 9.12 -8.23 -14.58
C HIS A 63 8.87 -9.57 -15.28
N THR A 64 9.61 -10.63 -14.94
CA THR A 64 9.34 -11.97 -15.48
C THR A 64 8.13 -12.62 -14.82
N LEU A 65 7.48 -13.54 -15.52
CA LEU A 65 6.34 -14.31 -14.99
C LEU A 65 6.72 -15.11 -13.72
N ILE A 66 7.94 -15.59 -13.63
CA ILE A 66 8.42 -16.34 -12.44
C ILE A 66 8.42 -15.42 -11.23
N ARG A 67 8.98 -14.21 -11.36
CA ARG A 67 8.97 -13.22 -10.27
C ARG A 67 7.56 -12.78 -9.92
N TYR A 68 6.73 -12.54 -10.92
CA TYR A 68 5.34 -12.17 -10.69
C TYR A 68 4.57 -13.25 -9.90
N LYS A 69 4.71 -14.53 -10.25
CA LYS A 69 4.13 -15.66 -9.49
C LYS A 69 4.61 -15.66 -8.05
N SER A 70 5.91 -15.50 -7.82
CA SER A 70 6.48 -15.42 -6.47
C SER A 70 5.90 -14.24 -5.67
N HIS A 71 5.66 -13.10 -6.32
CA HIS A 71 4.96 -11.97 -5.68
C HIS A 71 3.52 -12.33 -5.32
N LEU A 72 2.76 -12.97 -6.23
CA LEU A 72 1.39 -13.40 -5.95
C LEU A 72 1.31 -14.34 -4.76
N ASP A 73 2.16 -15.35 -4.71
CA ASP A 73 2.20 -16.31 -3.59
C ASP A 73 2.44 -15.58 -2.26
N ARG A 74 3.39 -14.65 -2.24
CA ARG A 74 3.66 -13.80 -1.07
C ARG A 74 2.47 -12.92 -0.71
N TYR A 75 1.77 -12.34 -1.69
CA TYR A 75 0.60 -11.49 -1.46
C TYR A 75 -0.56 -12.30 -0.88
N ILE A 76 -0.78 -13.51 -1.39
CA ILE A 76 -1.80 -14.43 -0.88
C ILE A 76 -1.50 -14.80 0.58
N GLU A 77 -0.26 -15.18 0.87
CA GLU A 77 0.17 -15.56 2.22
C GLU A 77 0.09 -14.39 3.20
N GLY A 78 0.61 -13.23 2.82
CA GLY A 78 0.58 -12.02 3.66
C GLY A 78 -0.84 -11.59 3.99
N ARG A 79 -1.77 -11.69 3.01
CA ARG A 79 -3.19 -11.41 3.22
C ARG A 79 -3.84 -12.41 4.16
N LYS A 80 -3.58 -13.71 3.99
CA LYS A 80 -4.11 -14.76 4.87
C LYS A 80 -3.69 -14.54 6.32
N ASN A 81 -2.46 -14.08 6.53
CA ASN A 81 -1.90 -13.84 7.85
C ASN A 81 -2.19 -12.42 8.39
N GLY A 82 -2.87 -11.57 7.60
CA GLY A 82 -3.14 -10.18 7.97
C GLY A 82 -1.89 -9.32 8.12
N GLN A 83 -0.78 -9.70 7.47
CA GLN A 83 0.51 -9.01 7.57
C GLN A 83 0.65 -7.88 6.57
N PHE A 84 0.11 -8.07 5.36
CA PHE A 84 0.04 -7.02 4.35
C PHE A 84 -1.03 -7.32 3.29
N PHE A 85 -1.48 -6.26 2.63
CA PHE A 85 -2.48 -6.27 1.59
C PHE A 85 -1.94 -5.51 0.38
N VAL A 86 -2.05 -6.10 -0.80
CA VAL A 86 -1.68 -5.46 -2.06
C VAL A 86 -2.89 -5.46 -2.96
N PHE A 87 -3.19 -4.30 -3.52
CA PHE A 87 -4.25 -4.14 -4.50
C PHE A 87 -3.67 -3.55 -5.77
N PHE A 88 -4.16 -4.02 -6.90
CA PHE A 88 -3.98 -3.34 -8.17
C PHE A 88 -5.12 -2.34 -8.38
N VAL A 89 -4.81 -1.26 -9.08
CA VAL A 89 -5.71 -0.15 -9.39
C VAL A 89 -6.12 -0.27 -10.84
N PHE A 90 -7.42 -0.29 -11.10
CA PHE A 90 -7.99 -0.41 -12.44
C PHE A 90 -8.93 0.75 -12.73
N LEU A 91 -8.98 1.21 -13.99
CA LEU A 91 -10.00 2.15 -14.44
C LEU A 91 -11.37 1.48 -14.52
N ASN A 92 -12.41 2.17 -14.06
CA ASN A 92 -13.79 1.67 -14.15
C ASN A 92 -14.27 1.48 -15.59
N GLU A 93 -13.88 2.40 -16.48
CA GLU A 93 -14.37 2.42 -17.87
C GLU A 93 -13.75 1.33 -18.73
N THR A 94 -12.44 1.12 -18.59
CA THR A 94 -11.68 0.28 -19.54
C THR A 94 -11.17 -1.00 -18.94
N ASN A 95 -11.24 -1.14 -17.60
CA ASN A 95 -10.61 -2.22 -16.82
C ASN A 95 -9.09 -2.30 -17.00
N HIS A 96 -8.44 -1.25 -17.48
CA HIS A 96 -6.98 -1.22 -17.58
C HIS A 96 -6.34 -1.06 -16.23
N LEU A 97 -5.27 -1.82 -16.01
CA LEU A 97 -4.38 -1.68 -14.86
C LEU A 97 -3.61 -0.37 -14.98
N ILE A 98 -3.67 0.47 -13.96
CA ILE A 98 -3.03 1.79 -13.95
C ILE A 98 -1.97 1.95 -12.85
N GLY A 99 -1.94 1.05 -11.88
CA GLY A 99 -1.03 1.16 -10.75
C GLY A 99 -1.27 0.11 -9.68
N GLY A 100 -0.69 0.35 -8.52
CA GLY A 100 -0.89 -0.51 -7.35
C GLY A 100 -0.73 0.24 -6.05
N ILE A 101 -1.39 -0.25 -5.00
CA ILE A 101 -1.31 0.28 -3.66
C ILE A 101 -1.20 -0.87 -2.66
N SER A 102 -0.43 -0.69 -1.63
CA SER A 102 -0.17 -1.69 -0.61
C SER A 102 -0.27 -1.13 0.79
N LEU A 103 -0.67 -1.97 1.72
CA LEU A 103 -0.61 -1.74 3.15
C LEU A 103 0.22 -2.87 3.75
N GLY A 104 1.39 -2.54 4.25
CA GLY A 104 2.35 -3.48 4.81
C GLY A 104 2.77 -3.13 6.23
N ASN A 105 3.75 -3.88 6.76
CA ASN A 105 4.29 -3.68 8.09
C ASN A 105 3.20 -3.51 9.17
N ILE A 106 2.11 -4.32 9.04
CA ILE A 106 0.96 -4.23 9.93
C ILE A 106 1.36 -4.72 11.31
N ARG A 107 1.35 -3.82 12.27
CA ARG A 107 1.64 -4.08 13.68
C ARG A 107 0.36 -4.01 14.48
N ARG A 108 0.05 -5.09 15.18
CA ARG A 108 -1.10 -5.22 16.08
C ARG A 108 -0.70 -4.95 17.54
N GLY A 109 -1.54 -5.31 18.46
CA GLY A 109 -1.35 -5.07 19.88
C GLY A 109 -1.53 -3.60 20.25
N VAL A 110 -0.58 -3.02 20.94
CA VAL A 110 -0.64 -1.63 21.43
C VAL A 110 -0.31 -0.58 20.37
N VAL A 111 0.21 -0.97 19.20
CA VAL A 111 0.61 -0.04 18.14
C VAL A 111 -0.49 0.19 17.11
N GLN A 112 -1.18 -0.86 16.66
CA GLN A 112 -2.28 -0.82 15.67
C GLN A 112 -1.95 0.06 14.45
N SER A 113 -0.83 -0.19 13.77
CA SER A 113 -0.37 0.63 12.66
C SER A 113 -0.08 -0.18 11.40
N GLY A 114 -0.02 0.50 10.25
CA GLY A 114 0.42 -0.04 8.97
C GLY A 114 1.09 1.01 8.10
N GLU A 115 1.87 0.58 7.11
CA GLU A 115 2.60 1.43 6.19
C GLU A 115 2.03 1.31 4.79
N ILE A 116 1.74 2.45 4.16
CA ILE A 116 1.21 2.53 2.81
C ILE A 116 2.33 2.79 1.82
N GLY A 117 2.31 2.02 0.72
CA GLY A 117 3.13 2.26 -0.46
C GLY A 117 2.27 2.19 -1.72
N TYR A 118 2.62 2.96 -2.76
CA TYR A 118 1.89 3.00 -4.00
C TYR A 118 2.79 3.33 -5.20
N TRP A 119 2.32 2.96 -6.38
CA TRP A 119 2.94 3.30 -7.65
C TRP A 119 1.85 3.52 -8.70
N CYS A 120 2.16 4.29 -9.73
CA CYS A 120 1.26 4.59 -10.83
C CYS A 120 2.05 4.55 -12.15
N GLY A 121 1.46 3.98 -13.19
CA GLY A 121 2.02 4.08 -14.53
C GLY A 121 2.12 5.54 -14.98
N GLU A 122 3.22 5.91 -15.67
CA GLU A 122 3.52 7.29 -16.05
C GLU A 122 2.35 7.98 -16.77
N LYS A 123 1.76 7.31 -17.76
CA LYS A 123 0.63 7.82 -18.57
C LYS A 123 -0.65 8.09 -17.77
N TYR A 124 -0.76 7.55 -16.56
CA TYR A 124 -1.91 7.73 -15.67
C TYR A 124 -1.62 8.69 -14.50
N SER A 125 -0.39 9.23 -14.43
CA SER A 125 0.00 10.17 -13.39
C SER A 125 -0.68 11.53 -13.60
N GLY A 126 -1.06 12.19 -12.49
CA GLY A 126 -1.65 13.53 -12.54
C GLY A 126 -3.17 13.59 -12.76
N HIS A 127 -3.84 12.45 -12.94
CA HIS A 127 -5.29 12.38 -13.20
C HIS A 127 -6.15 12.21 -11.93
N GLY A 128 -5.54 12.20 -10.75
CA GLY A 128 -6.29 12.03 -9.49
C GLY A 128 -6.53 10.57 -9.09
N PHE A 129 -6.25 9.58 -9.92
CA PHE A 129 -6.54 8.16 -9.65
C PHE A 129 -5.84 7.63 -8.40
N MET A 130 -4.60 8.04 -8.13
CA MET A 130 -3.89 7.63 -6.91
C MET A 130 -4.45 8.30 -5.65
N HIS A 131 -5.08 9.47 -5.77
CA HIS A 131 -5.80 10.08 -4.68
C HIS A 131 -7.03 9.22 -4.29
N GLU A 132 -7.85 8.84 -5.27
CA GLU A 132 -8.98 7.93 -5.03
C GLU A 132 -8.50 6.59 -4.45
N SER A 133 -7.40 6.04 -4.97
CA SER A 133 -6.82 4.79 -4.47
C SER A 133 -6.37 4.88 -3.02
N LEU A 134 -5.73 5.99 -2.65
CA LEU A 134 -5.25 6.23 -1.28
C LEU A 134 -6.43 6.43 -0.32
N GLU A 135 -7.47 7.14 -0.74
CA GLU A 135 -8.70 7.30 0.04
C GLU A 135 -9.37 5.94 0.33
N LEU A 136 -9.51 5.07 -0.68
CA LEU A 136 -10.04 3.72 -0.50
C LEU A 136 -9.17 2.87 0.44
N MET A 137 -7.85 2.97 0.34
CA MET A 137 -6.93 2.24 1.21
C MET A 137 -7.01 2.73 2.66
N ILE A 138 -7.14 4.05 2.88
CA ILE A 138 -7.32 4.65 4.21
C ILE A 138 -8.61 4.12 4.85
N ASP A 139 -9.72 4.17 4.11
CA ASP A 139 -11.01 3.66 4.59
C ASP A 139 -10.95 2.16 4.90
N PHE A 140 -10.30 1.36 4.04
CA PHE A 140 -10.05 -0.06 4.29
C PHE A 140 -9.25 -0.30 5.58
N ALA A 141 -8.16 0.44 5.75
CA ALA A 141 -7.27 0.27 6.90
C ALA A 141 -7.95 0.64 8.23
N PHE A 142 -8.69 1.74 8.28
CA PHE A 142 -9.34 2.19 9.49
C PHE A 142 -10.66 1.45 9.76
N GLN A 143 -11.50 1.28 8.74
CA GLN A 143 -12.84 0.70 8.93
C GLN A 143 -12.85 -0.82 8.98
N GLN A 144 -12.07 -1.49 8.10
CA GLN A 144 -12.06 -2.96 8.02
C GLN A 144 -10.98 -3.57 8.92
N LEU A 145 -9.76 -3.03 8.87
CA LEU A 145 -8.66 -3.57 9.65
C LEU A 145 -8.56 -2.99 11.06
N LYS A 146 -9.34 -1.93 11.37
CA LYS A 146 -9.34 -1.27 12.67
C LYS A 146 -7.94 -0.85 13.14
N LEU A 147 -7.15 -0.32 12.22
CA LEU A 147 -5.88 0.28 12.57
C LEU A 147 -6.12 1.65 13.19
N HIS A 148 -5.23 2.07 14.08
CA HIS A 148 -5.25 3.40 14.68
C HIS A 148 -4.44 4.41 13.89
N ARG A 149 -3.39 3.94 13.20
CA ARG A 149 -2.39 4.79 12.56
C ARG A 149 -1.94 4.24 11.22
N LEU A 150 -1.87 5.10 10.22
CA LEU A 150 -1.23 4.84 8.94
C LEU A 150 0.06 5.66 8.82
N GLN A 151 1.05 5.08 8.18
CA GLN A 151 2.32 5.73 7.89
C GLN A 151 2.63 5.62 6.40
N ALA A 152 3.35 6.61 5.89
CA ALA A 152 3.94 6.56 4.56
C ALA A 152 5.29 7.29 4.58
N ALA A 153 6.20 6.88 3.71
CA ALA A 153 7.49 7.51 3.58
C ALA A 153 7.70 7.97 2.14
N SER A 154 8.29 9.16 1.97
CA SER A 154 8.57 9.71 0.65
C SER A 154 9.94 10.37 0.61
N VAL A 155 10.70 10.12 -0.45
CA VAL A 155 11.96 10.85 -0.71
C VAL A 155 11.63 12.34 -0.79
N PRO A 156 12.42 13.25 -0.16
CA PRO A 156 12.13 14.69 -0.13
C PRO A 156 11.95 15.35 -1.50
N THR A 157 12.56 14.80 -2.54
CA THR A 157 12.47 15.29 -3.91
C THR A 157 11.25 14.78 -4.68
N ASN A 158 10.50 13.80 -4.14
CA ASN A 158 9.28 13.29 -4.75
C ASN A 158 8.06 14.16 -4.40
N ILE A 159 8.04 15.36 -4.98
CA ILE A 159 7.02 16.38 -4.71
C ILE A 159 5.60 15.87 -5.02
N ARG A 160 5.44 15.00 -6.03
CA ARG A 160 4.12 14.42 -6.38
C ARG A 160 3.59 13.53 -5.26
N SER A 161 4.43 12.66 -4.70
CA SER A 161 4.06 11.79 -3.58
C SER A 161 3.75 12.60 -2.32
N ILE A 162 4.57 13.62 -2.02
CA ILE A 162 4.37 14.55 -0.91
C ILE A 162 3.01 15.24 -1.01
N ALA A 163 2.73 15.88 -2.15
CA ALA A 163 1.46 16.57 -2.38
C ALA A 163 0.24 15.62 -2.28
N LEU A 164 0.37 14.37 -2.74
CA LEU A 164 -0.67 13.37 -2.63
C LEU A 164 -0.95 13.00 -1.16
N LEU A 165 0.09 12.75 -0.37
CA LEU A 165 -0.04 12.42 1.05
C LEU A 165 -0.69 13.57 1.83
N GLU A 166 -0.20 14.79 1.64
CA GLU A 166 -0.74 16.00 2.29
C GLU A 166 -2.20 16.26 1.89
N LYS A 167 -2.55 16.05 0.62
CA LYS A 167 -3.93 16.16 0.13
C LYS A 167 -4.88 15.14 0.80
N CYS A 168 -4.39 13.95 1.14
CA CYS A 168 -5.16 12.93 1.85
C CYS A 168 -5.12 13.11 3.38
N GLY A 169 -4.57 14.21 3.88
CA GLY A 169 -4.56 14.55 5.30
C GLY A 169 -3.40 13.97 6.10
N PHE A 170 -2.41 13.36 5.46
CA PHE A 170 -1.21 12.92 6.17
C PHE A 170 -0.38 14.11 6.64
N VAL A 171 0.09 14.04 7.87
CA VAL A 171 0.94 15.03 8.51
C VAL A 171 2.39 14.56 8.51
N ARG A 172 3.31 15.44 8.12
CA ARG A 172 4.75 15.15 8.17
C ARG A 172 5.26 15.23 9.62
N GLU A 173 5.85 14.13 10.10
CA GLU A 173 6.36 14.02 11.47
C GLU A 173 7.88 14.20 11.59
N GLY A 174 8.62 13.95 10.51
CA GLY A 174 10.07 14.06 10.57
C GLY A 174 10.81 13.62 9.32
N LEU A 175 12.14 13.61 9.44
CA LEU A 175 13.08 13.12 8.44
C LEU A 175 13.78 11.87 8.98
N MET A 176 13.62 10.77 8.26
CA MET A 176 14.35 9.53 8.50
C MET A 176 15.59 9.52 7.61
N ARG A 177 16.77 9.63 8.23
CA ARG A 177 18.04 9.65 7.49
C ARG A 177 18.42 8.27 7.02
N ALA A 178 18.89 8.16 5.76
CA ALA A 178 19.38 6.93 5.15
C ALA A 178 18.40 5.75 5.35
N TYR A 179 17.10 5.99 5.10
CA TYR A 179 16.02 5.07 5.50
C TYR A 179 15.82 3.92 4.54
N VAL A 180 15.72 4.21 3.24
CA VAL A 180 15.50 3.20 2.21
C VAL A 180 16.58 3.30 1.13
N LYS A 181 17.02 2.13 0.65
CA LYS A 181 17.98 2.05 -0.45
C LYS A 181 17.27 2.16 -1.79
N ILE A 182 17.22 3.36 -2.35
CA ILE A 182 16.60 3.68 -3.64
C ILE A 182 17.70 3.68 -4.71
N HIS A 183 17.45 3.00 -5.82
CA HIS A 183 18.39 2.92 -6.96
C HIS A 183 19.85 2.64 -6.54
N GLY A 184 20.03 1.83 -5.50
CA GLY A 184 21.35 1.45 -4.99
C GLY A 184 21.95 2.35 -3.92
N GLU A 185 21.36 3.51 -3.61
CA GLU A 185 21.84 4.48 -2.62
C GLU A 185 20.86 4.64 -1.46
N TRP A 186 21.39 4.80 -0.24
CA TRP A 186 20.58 5.10 0.93
C TRP A 186 20.06 6.53 0.84
N GLN A 187 18.72 6.68 0.84
CA GLN A 187 18.04 7.96 0.71
C GLN A 187 17.30 8.33 1.98
N ASP A 188 17.33 9.62 2.30
CA ASP A 188 16.50 10.19 3.34
C ASP A 188 15.02 10.17 2.91
N HIS A 189 14.12 9.99 3.87
CA HIS A 189 12.68 10.03 3.61
C HIS A 189 11.97 10.91 4.64
N TYR A 190 11.01 11.70 4.20
CA TYR A 190 10.04 12.27 5.11
C TYR A 190 9.09 11.17 5.59
N LEU A 191 8.86 11.12 6.89
CA LEU A 191 7.84 10.28 7.51
C LEU A 191 6.54 11.07 7.58
N TYR A 192 5.48 10.49 7.05
CA TYR A 192 4.12 10.98 7.14
C TYR A 192 3.25 10.02 7.93
N SER A 193 2.25 10.56 8.62
CA SER A 193 1.25 9.75 9.33
C SER A 193 -0.14 10.33 9.20
N LEU A 194 -1.15 9.46 9.37
CA LEU A 194 -2.55 9.78 9.49
C LEU A 194 -3.15 8.95 10.61
N LEU A 195 -3.88 9.59 11.52
CA LEU A 195 -4.56 8.92 12.61
C LEU A 195 -6.04 8.70 12.26
N GLU A 196 -6.63 7.61 12.77
CA GLU A 196 -8.05 7.32 12.60
C GLU A 196 -8.92 8.50 13.05
N THR A 197 -8.56 9.14 14.17
CA THR A 197 -9.28 10.26 14.76
C THR A 197 -9.22 11.55 13.94
N GLU A 198 -8.31 11.67 12.98
CA GLU A 198 -8.17 12.81 12.09
C GLU A 198 -9.06 12.71 10.84
N ARG A 199 -9.71 11.55 10.66
CA ARG A 199 -10.65 11.34 9.55
C ARG A 199 -12.08 11.72 9.97
N PRO A 200 -12.77 12.56 9.16
CA PRO A 200 -14.19 12.79 9.39
C PRO A 200 -14.94 11.45 9.26
N ILE A 201 -15.81 11.17 10.22
CA ILE A 201 -16.71 10.01 10.16
C ILE A 201 -17.60 10.24 8.93
N LYS A 202 -17.36 9.51 7.85
CA LYS A 202 -18.32 9.47 6.74
C LYS A 202 -19.59 8.81 7.28
N SER A 203 -20.66 9.59 7.49
CA SER A 203 -21.99 9.06 7.79
C SER A 203 -22.38 8.11 6.65
N ILE A 204 -22.70 6.87 7.04
CA ILE A 204 -23.22 5.82 6.14
C ILE A 204 -24.61 6.21 5.68
#